data_6994a67efd60f1ad306437a2ecb65925
#
_entry.id   6994a67efd60f1ad306437a2ecb65925
#
_cell.length_a   1.000
_cell.length_b   1.000
_cell.length_c   1.000
_cell.angle_alpha   90.00
_cell.angle_beta   90.00
_cell.angle_gamma   90.00
#
_symmetry.space_group_name_H-M   'P 1'
#
loop_
_entity.id
_entity.type
_entity.pdbx_description
1 polymer ?
#
loop_
_entity_poly.entity_id
_entity_poly.type
_entity_poly.pdbx_seq_one_letter_code
_entity_poly.pdbx_strand_id
1 'polypeptide(L)'
;MKRLVLAAATAALLAGPASAALKPGAKAPVFTAPGYLAGDPVSLSLTEALKKGPVVLYFFPSAYTKGCNLEAHLFSEAADKFKAQKTTVIGVTAGAVDKLAAFSKDTETCGGKFAVAADPGAKIARQYDSVLTVKPDWSDRTSYVIAPNGVILHAYSKMDPSDHVTETLAAVKAYNTRK
;
A
#
# COMPACT_ATOMS: atom_id res chain seq x y z
N MET A 1 64.09 -23.53 2.76
CA MET A 1 63.17 -22.60 3.45
C MET A 1 61.95 -22.41 2.55
N LYS A 2 60.88 -23.15 2.83
CA LYS A 2 59.59 -23.07 2.04
C LYS A 2 58.68 -22.05 2.69
N ARG A 3 58.34 -20.95 1.97
CA ARG A 3 57.40 -19.94 2.44
C ARG A 3 55.97 -20.42 2.09
N LEU A 4 55.16 -20.73 3.10
CA LEU A 4 53.73 -20.95 2.97
C LEU A 4 53.06 -19.59 2.80
N VAL A 5 52.38 -19.38 1.66
CA VAL A 5 51.50 -18.24 1.44
C VAL A 5 50.08 -18.68 1.82
N LEU A 6 49.60 -18.13 2.93
CA LEU A 6 48.22 -18.34 3.39
C LEU A 6 47.30 -17.37 2.59
N ALA A 7 46.48 -17.90 1.69
CA ALA A 7 45.46 -17.12 0.99
C ALA A 7 44.23 -17.02 1.91
N ALA A 8 43.98 -15.83 2.45
CA ALA A 8 42.73 -15.53 3.16
C ALA A 8 41.61 -15.29 2.16
N ALA A 9 40.69 -16.23 2.06
CA ALA A 9 39.45 -16.06 1.29
C ALA A 9 38.47 -15.20 2.09
N THR A 10 38.31 -13.95 1.71
CA THR A 10 37.25 -13.05 2.22
C THR A 10 35.92 -13.47 1.63
N ALA A 11 35.07 -14.14 2.42
CA ALA A 11 33.67 -14.38 2.09
C ALA A 11 32.89 -13.06 2.18
N ALA A 12 32.59 -12.46 1.03
CA ALA A 12 31.64 -11.33 0.95
C ALA A 12 30.24 -11.85 1.28
N LEU A 13 29.72 -11.50 2.44
CA LEU A 13 28.29 -11.67 2.75
C LEU A 13 27.51 -10.79 1.79
N LEU A 14 26.85 -11.40 0.83
CA LEU A 14 25.79 -10.77 0.03
C LEU A 14 24.58 -10.54 0.95
N ALA A 15 24.55 -9.40 1.64
CA ALA A 15 23.32 -8.91 2.25
C ALA A 15 22.34 -8.65 1.08
N GLY A 16 21.36 -9.56 0.91
CA GLY A 16 20.26 -9.33 -0.01
C GLY A 16 19.57 -8.02 0.34
N PRO A 17 19.05 -7.26 -0.64
CA PRO A 17 18.36 -6.02 -0.35
C PRO A 17 17.18 -6.33 0.59
N ALA A 18 17.13 -5.65 1.74
CA ALA A 18 15.91 -5.61 2.54
C ALA A 18 14.80 -5.12 1.60
N SER A 19 13.68 -5.86 1.54
CA SER A 19 12.52 -5.49 0.72
C SER A 19 12.08 -4.09 1.12
N ALA A 20 12.49 -3.11 0.33
CA ALA A 20 12.07 -1.73 0.49
C ALA A 20 10.97 -1.47 -0.53
N ALA A 21 9.89 -0.77 -0.12
CA ALA A 21 8.79 -0.37 -0.99
C ALA A 21 9.26 0.05 -2.39
N LEU A 22 8.46 -0.21 -3.42
CA LEU A 22 8.74 0.23 -4.79
C LEU A 22 9.02 1.74 -4.83
N LYS A 23 10.02 2.14 -5.59
CA LYS A 23 10.49 3.53 -5.62
C LYS A 23 9.63 4.40 -6.56
N PRO A 24 9.52 5.70 -6.30
CA PRO A 24 8.99 6.66 -7.27
C PRO A 24 9.69 6.53 -8.63
N GLY A 25 8.91 6.63 -9.71
CA GLY A 25 9.34 6.39 -11.08
C GLY A 25 9.12 4.95 -11.57
N ALA A 26 8.98 3.97 -10.70
CA ALA A 26 8.65 2.61 -11.09
C ALA A 26 7.20 2.50 -11.61
N LYS A 27 6.92 1.47 -12.42
CA LYS A 27 5.55 1.11 -12.80
C LYS A 27 4.89 0.33 -11.67
N ALA A 28 3.69 0.75 -11.30
CA ALA A 28 2.86 0.03 -10.36
C ALA A 28 2.37 -1.29 -10.99
N PRO A 29 2.56 -2.44 -10.32
CA PRO A 29 1.98 -3.70 -10.76
C PRO A 29 0.45 -3.61 -10.83
N VAL A 30 -0.12 -4.04 -11.96
CA VAL A 30 -1.57 -4.05 -12.13
C VAL A 30 -2.18 -5.26 -11.45
N PHE A 31 -3.37 -5.09 -10.87
CA PHE A 31 -4.11 -6.17 -10.24
C PHE A 31 -5.62 -6.00 -10.40
N THR A 32 -6.32 -7.10 -10.24
CA THR A 32 -7.76 -7.13 -9.96
C THR A 32 -7.97 -8.04 -8.76
N ALA A 33 -8.72 -7.57 -7.77
CA ALA A 33 -8.96 -8.30 -6.54
C ALA A 33 -10.41 -8.15 -6.08
N PRO A 34 -10.98 -9.15 -5.40
CA PRO A 34 -12.23 -8.99 -4.68
C PRO A 34 -12.03 -8.02 -3.51
N GLY A 35 -13.08 -7.30 -3.16
CA GLY A 35 -13.05 -6.38 -2.04
C GLY A 35 -14.44 -5.92 -1.64
N TYR A 36 -14.49 -4.88 -0.82
CA TYR A 36 -15.73 -4.35 -0.29
C TYR A 36 -15.74 -2.82 -0.28
N LEU A 37 -16.90 -2.23 -0.58
CA LEU A 37 -17.19 -0.81 -0.43
C LEU A 37 -18.50 -0.66 0.32
N ALA A 38 -18.51 0.03 1.44
CA ALA A 38 -19.69 0.23 2.29
C ALA A 38 -20.41 -1.08 2.69
N GLY A 39 -19.67 -2.17 2.79
CA GLY A 39 -20.18 -3.51 3.11
C GLY A 39 -20.53 -4.36 1.89
N ASP A 40 -20.69 -3.77 0.72
CA ASP A 40 -21.05 -4.46 -0.50
C ASP A 40 -19.81 -5.05 -1.22
N PRO A 41 -19.92 -6.26 -1.79
CA PRO A 41 -18.82 -6.86 -2.53
C PRO A 41 -18.57 -6.12 -3.84
N VAL A 42 -17.31 -5.86 -4.15
CA VAL A 42 -16.87 -5.21 -5.39
C VAL A 42 -15.65 -5.92 -5.98
N SER A 43 -15.47 -5.78 -7.29
CA SER A 43 -14.22 -6.15 -7.96
C SER A 43 -13.38 -4.89 -8.17
N LEU A 44 -12.17 -4.87 -7.59
CA LEU A 44 -11.28 -3.72 -7.60
C LEU A 44 -10.17 -3.95 -8.63
N SER A 45 -10.15 -3.14 -9.68
CA SER A 45 -9.10 -3.12 -10.69
C SER A 45 -8.31 -1.82 -10.62
N LEU A 46 -7.00 -1.91 -10.41
CA LEU A 46 -6.12 -0.73 -10.43
C LEU A 46 -6.19 -0.01 -11.78
N THR A 47 -6.22 -0.77 -12.89
CA THR A 47 -6.31 -0.19 -14.24
C THR A 47 -7.56 0.66 -14.41
N GLU A 48 -8.73 0.16 -13.95
CA GLU A 48 -9.98 0.92 -14.06
C GLU A 48 -10.01 2.13 -13.12
N ALA A 49 -9.41 2.02 -11.94
CA ALA A 49 -9.28 3.15 -11.02
C ALA A 49 -8.40 4.27 -11.61
N LEU A 50 -7.28 3.92 -12.25
CA LEU A 50 -6.36 4.88 -12.88
C LEU A 50 -6.96 5.65 -14.05
N LYS A 51 -7.97 5.10 -14.74
CA LYS A 51 -8.73 5.82 -15.78
C LYS A 51 -9.49 7.03 -15.23
N LYS A 52 -9.82 7.02 -13.93
CA LYS A 52 -10.58 8.08 -13.27
C LYS A 52 -9.69 9.19 -12.69
N GLY A 53 -8.41 8.94 -12.53
CA GLY A 53 -7.44 9.87 -11.96
C GLY A 53 -6.32 9.17 -11.20
N PRO A 54 -5.51 9.90 -10.42
CA PRO A 54 -4.52 9.30 -9.55
C PRO A 54 -5.16 8.32 -8.55
N VAL A 55 -4.38 7.34 -8.10
CA VAL A 55 -4.81 6.38 -7.07
C VAL A 55 -3.86 6.46 -5.88
N VAL A 56 -4.44 6.58 -4.69
CA VAL A 56 -3.74 6.25 -3.44
C VAL A 56 -4.04 4.79 -3.15
N LEU A 57 -3.00 3.97 -3.18
CA LEU A 57 -3.04 2.55 -2.84
C LEU A 57 -2.30 2.36 -1.53
N TYR A 58 -2.99 1.98 -0.44
CA TYR A 58 -2.32 1.75 0.82
C TYR A 58 -2.48 0.29 1.28
N PHE A 59 -1.36 -0.30 1.66
CA PHE A 59 -1.29 -1.62 2.26
C PHE A 59 -1.33 -1.49 3.78
N PHE A 60 -2.05 -2.39 4.44
CA PHE A 60 -2.11 -2.42 5.89
C PHE A 60 -2.14 -3.87 6.41
N PRO A 61 -1.58 -4.14 7.61
CA PRO A 61 -1.39 -5.51 8.09
C PRO A 61 -2.66 -6.33 8.25
N SER A 62 -3.69 -5.80 8.93
CA SER A 62 -4.91 -6.56 9.19
C SER A 62 -6.07 -5.67 9.62
N ALA A 63 -7.26 -5.95 9.12
CA ALA A 63 -8.48 -5.29 9.59
C ALA A 63 -8.69 -5.50 11.10
N TYR A 64 -9.28 -4.50 11.76
CA TYR A 64 -9.59 -4.47 13.19
C TYR A 64 -8.38 -4.62 14.13
N THR A 65 -7.20 -4.15 13.70
CA THR A 65 -6.10 -3.85 14.62
C THR A 65 -6.03 -2.35 14.90
N LYS A 66 -5.57 -1.94 16.09
CA LYS A 66 -5.58 -0.53 16.53
C LYS A 66 -4.98 0.44 15.51
N GLY A 67 -3.80 0.14 14.99
CA GLY A 67 -3.13 1.02 14.01
C GLY A 67 -3.81 1.02 12.64
N CYS A 68 -4.39 -0.12 12.20
CA CYS A 68 -5.09 -0.19 10.92
C CYS A 68 -6.46 0.48 10.99
N ASN A 69 -7.17 0.40 12.11
CA ASN A 69 -8.41 1.15 12.32
C ASN A 69 -8.14 2.65 12.26
N LEU A 70 -7.11 3.13 12.97
CA LEU A 70 -6.72 4.54 12.94
C LEU A 70 -6.36 5.00 11.53
N GLU A 71 -5.56 4.25 10.78
CA GLU A 71 -5.19 4.60 9.40
C GLU A 71 -6.41 4.69 8.49
N ALA A 72 -7.30 3.69 8.53
CA ALA A 72 -8.52 3.67 7.74
C ALA A 72 -9.44 4.84 8.11
N HIS A 73 -9.57 5.16 9.40
CA HIS A 73 -10.33 6.31 9.89
C HIS A 73 -9.77 7.63 9.37
N LEU A 74 -8.45 7.83 9.45
CA LEU A 74 -7.77 9.02 8.91
C LEU A 74 -7.98 9.19 7.40
N PHE A 75 -7.90 8.09 6.62
CA PHE A 75 -8.24 8.12 5.20
C PHE A 75 -9.73 8.43 4.97
N SER A 76 -10.63 7.92 5.81
CA SER A 76 -12.06 8.22 5.77
C SER A 76 -12.35 9.70 6.01
N GLU A 77 -11.73 10.32 7.01
CA GLU A 77 -11.85 11.76 7.27
C GLU A 77 -11.30 12.62 6.12
N ALA A 78 -10.25 12.14 5.44
CA ALA A 78 -9.65 12.82 4.31
C ALA A 78 -10.30 12.50 2.95
N ALA A 79 -11.30 11.62 2.89
CA ALA A 79 -11.87 11.11 1.64
C ALA A 79 -12.35 12.24 0.70
N ASP A 80 -13.03 13.26 1.23
CA ASP A 80 -13.49 14.39 0.43
C ASP A 80 -12.33 15.24 -0.12
N LYS A 81 -11.20 15.33 0.61
CA LYS A 81 -9.99 16.00 0.14
C LYS A 81 -9.37 15.25 -1.04
N PHE A 82 -9.32 13.93 -0.99
CA PHE A 82 -8.87 13.10 -2.12
C PHE A 82 -9.82 13.19 -3.31
N LYS A 83 -11.14 13.13 -3.07
CA LYS A 83 -12.17 13.28 -4.10
C LYS A 83 -12.08 14.64 -4.82
N ALA A 84 -11.86 15.73 -4.09
CA ALA A 84 -11.62 17.06 -4.66
C ALA A 84 -10.39 17.10 -5.58
N GLN A 85 -9.41 16.23 -5.34
CA GLN A 85 -8.22 16.02 -6.18
C GLN A 85 -8.43 14.98 -7.29
N LYS A 86 -9.68 14.52 -7.53
CA LYS A 86 -10.02 13.44 -8.49
C LYS A 86 -9.23 12.16 -8.23
N THR A 87 -8.93 11.87 -6.98
CA THR A 87 -8.07 10.75 -6.57
C THR A 87 -8.92 9.67 -5.89
N THR A 88 -8.73 8.42 -6.32
CA THR A 88 -9.35 7.24 -5.71
C THR A 88 -8.43 6.71 -4.60
N VAL A 89 -9.00 6.39 -3.44
CA VAL A 89 -8.31 5.69 -2.36
C VAL A 89 -8.71 4.22 -2.38
N ILE A 90 -7.74 3.31 -2.27
CA ILE A 90 -7.93 1.86 -2.19
C ILE A 90 -7.04 1.31 -1.08
N GLY A 91 -7.65 0.65 -0.08
CA GLY A 91 -6.91 -0.13 0.91
C GLY A 91 -6.69 -1.56 0.42
N VAL A 92 -5.59 -2.18 0.80
CA VAL A 92 -5.28 -3.59 0.51
C VAL A 92 -4.75 -4.27 1.75
N THR A 93 -5.29 -5.43 2.11
CA THR A 93 -4.77 -6.22 3.22
C THR A 93 -4.81 -7.70 2.93
N ALA A 94 -3.81 -8.41 3.45
CA ALA A 94 -3.76 -9.86 3.48
C ALA A 94 -4.30 -10.46 4.80
N GLY A 95 -4.39 -9.64 5.87
CA GLY A 95 -4.86 -10.08 7.19
C GLY A 95 -6.34 -9.83 7.43
N ALA A 96 -7.02 -10.78 8.11
CA ALA A 96 -8.44 -10.73 8.47
C ALA A 96 -9.37 -10.36 7.30
N VAL A 97 -9.12 -10.96 6.13
CA VAL A 97 -9.88 -10.68 4.90
C VAL A 97 -11.36 -11.02 5.00
N ASP A 98 -11.74 -11.93 5.88
CA ASP A 98 -13.11 -12.31 6.22
C ASP A 98 -13.90 -11.17 6.89
N LYS A 99 -13.23 -10.19 7.45
CA LYS A 99 -13.84 -9.04 8.16
C LYS A 99 -13.99 -7.80 7.28
N LEU A 100 -13.53 -7.81 6.03
CA LEU A 100 -13.47 -6.61 5.20
C LEU A 100 -14.83 -6.01 4.84
N ALA A 101 -15.89 -6.83 4.73
CA ALA A 101 -17.25 -6.33 4.52
C ALA A 101 -17.68 -5.41 5.67
N ALA A 102 -17.50 -5.86 6.91
CA ALA A 102 -17.79 -5.05 8.10
C ALA A 102 -16.85 -3.84 8.19
N PHE A 103 -15.54 -4.05 8.02
CA PHE A 103 -14.51 -3.00 8.10
C PHE A 103 -14.75 -1.86 7.10
N SER A 104 -15.21 -2.18 5.88
CA SER A 104 -15.44 -1.17 4.83
C SER A 104 -16.58 -0.21 5.12
N LYS A 105 -17.60 -0.63 5.90
CA LYS A 105 -18.77 0.20 6.26
C LYS A 105 -18.69 0.83 7.65
N ASP A 106 -17.85 0.29 8.53
CA ASP A 106 -17.72 0.75 9.93
C ASP A 106 -17.22 2.19 9.97
N THR A 107 -17.95 3.06 10.69
CA THR A 107 -17.66 4.50 10.82
C THR A 107 -16.33 4.78 11.54
N GLU A 108 -15.90 3.87 12.40
CA GLU A 108 -14.61 3.96 13.10
C GLU A 108 -13.43 3.51 12.23
N THR A 109 -13.69 3.10 10.97
CA THR A 109 -12.69 2.68 10.01
C THR A 109 -12.91 3.36 8.65
N CYS A 110 -13.37 2.65 7.61
CA CYS A 110 -13.53 3.22 6.26
C CYS A 110 -14.76 4.11 6.10
N GLY A 111 -15.78 3.95 6.94
CA GLY A 111 -17.01 4.73 6.90
C GLY A 111 -17.77 4.64 5.58
N GLY A 112 -17.58 3.59 4.79
CA GLY A 112 -18.16 3.44 3.46
C GLY A 112 -17.57 4.36 2.39
N LYS A 113 -16.51 5.12 2.67
CA LYS A 113 -16.04 6.20 1.79
C LYS A 113 -15.04 5.74 0.73
N PHE A 114 -14.38 4.61 0.92
CA PHE A 114 -13.46 4.00 -0.04
C PHE A 114 -13.46 2.48 0.08
N ALA A 115 -12.97 1.83 -0.97
CA ALA A 115 -12.97 0.38 -1.05
C ALA A 115 -11.71 -0.24 -0.43
N VAL A 116 -11.87 -1.46 0.09
CA VAL A 116 -10.76 -2.28 0.59
C VAL A 116 -10.71 -3.62 -0.14
N ALA A 117 -9.54 -3.96 -0.68
CA ALA A 117 -9.27 -5.20 -1.40
C ALA A 117 -8.76 -6.29 -0.46
N ALA A 118 -9.22 -7.52 -0.71
CA ALA A 118 -8.70 -8.71 -0.06
C ALA A 118 -7.52 -9.26 -0.87
N ASP A 119 -6.38 -9.48 -0.20
CA ASP A 119 -5.16 -10.04 -0.77
C ASP A 119 -4.69 -11.29 0.00
N PRO A 120 -5.47 -12.38 0.01
CA PRO A 120 -5.12 -13.57 0.79
C PRO A 120 -3.75 -14.13 0.35
N GLY A 121 -2.86 -14.28 1.34
CA GLY A 121 -1.48 -14.72 1.14
C GLY A 121 -0.55 -13.64 0.59
N ALA A 122 -0.93 -12.36 0.68
CA ALA A 122 -0.09 -11.20 0.33
C ALA A 122 0.48 -11.24 -1.10
N LYS A 123 -0.29 -11.71 -2.08
CA LYS A 123 0.16 -11.86 -3.47
C LYS A 123 0.37 -10.51 -4.16
N ILE A 124 -0.55 -9.57 -3.93
CA ILE A 124 -0.44 -8.20 -4.44
C ILE A 124 0.64 -7.47 -3.65
N ALA A 125 0.62 -7.56 -2.32
CA ALA A 125 1.60 -6.91 -1.46
C ALA A 125 3.05 -7.29 -1.82
N ARG A 126 3.31 -8.56 -2.19
CA ARG A 126 4.65 -8.99 -2.68
C ARG A 126 5.08 -8.28 -3.95
N GLN A 127 4.17 -8.03 -4.89
CA GLN A 127 4.50 -7.31 -6.12
C GLN A 127 4.89 -5.84 -5.86
N TYR A 128 4.44 -5.31 -4.73
CA TYR A 128 4.72 -3.94 -4.28
C TYR A 128 5.83 -3.85 -3.24
N ASP A 129 6.53 -4.96 -2.95
CA ASP A 129 7.51 -5.02 -1.86
C ASP A 129 6.93 -4.54 -0.50
N SER A 130 5.64 -4.79 -0.28
CA SER A 130 4.86 -4.31 0.86
C SER A 130 4.41 -5.46 1.76
N VAL A 131 5.35 -6.33 2.16
CA VAL A 131 5.09 -7.46 3.05
C VAL A 131 5.87 -7.32 4.36
N LEU A 132 5.26 -7.78 5.47
CA LEU A 132 5.94 -7.82 6.75
C LEU A 132 7.08 -8.86 6.72
N THR A 133 8.30 -8.43 7.03
CA THR A 133 9.46 -9.32 7.09
C THR A 133 9.26 -10.50 8.06
N VAL A 134 8.64 -10.23 9.21
CA VAL A 134 8.39 -11.24 10.25
C VAL A 134 7.14 -12.08 9.99
N LYS A 135 6.29 -11.70 9.05
CA LYS A 135 5.06 -12.40 8.67
C LYS A 135 4.79 -12.21 7.17
N PRO A 136 5.49 -12.93 6.28
CA PRO A 136 5.49 -12.67 4.82
C PRO A 136 4.17 -12.95 4.10
N ASP A 137 3.18 -13.52 4.77
CA ASP A 137 1.80 -13.70 4.31
C ASP A 137 0.87 -12.51 4.70
N TRP A 138 1.41 -11.50 5.37
CA TRP A 138 0.73 -10.26 5.73
C TRP A 138 1.36 -9.07 5.00
N SER A 139 0.51 -8.08 4.66
CA SER A 139 0.97 -6.78 4.18
C SER A 139 1.71 -6.04 5.30
N ASP A 140 2.68 -5.23 4.95
CA ASP A 140 3.20 -4.18 5.84
C ASP A 140 2.31 -2.93 5.79
N ARG A 141 2.81 -1.79 6.28
CA ARG A 141 2.12 -0.51 6.17
C ARG A 141 2.88 0.38 5.20
N THR A 142 2.40 0.40 3.96
CA THR A 142 3.00 1.19 2.88
C THR A 142 1.91 1.83 2.03
N SER A 143 2.02 3.13 1.78
CA SER A 143 1.10 3.89 0.92
C SER A 143 1.81 4.38 -0.32
N TYR A 144 1.17 4.22 -1.47
CA TYR A 144 1.63 4.67 -2.78
C TYR A 144 0.69 5.71 -3.35
N VAL A 145 1.23 6.70 -4.05
CA VAL A 145 0.47 7.55 -4.97
C VAL A 145 0.86 7.15 -6.38
N ILE A 146 -0.12 6.77 -7.19
CA ILE A 146 0.06 6.25 -8.55
C ILE A 146 -0.61 7.19 -9.54
N ALA A 147 0.13 7.69 -10.53
CA ALA A 147 -0.39 8.52 -11.59
C ALA A 147 -1.28 7.72 -12.57
N PRO A 148 -2.20 8.37 -13.33
CA PRO A 148 -3.05 7.69 -14.32
C PRO A 148 -2.30 6.85 -15.35
N ASN A 149 -1.05 7.20 -15.65
CA ASN A 149 -0.18 6.40 -16.54
C ASN A 149 0.48 5.19 -15.85
N GLY A 150 0.12 4.91 -14.59
CA GLY A 150 0.63 3.77 -13.81
C GLY A 150 2.03 3.99 -13.20
N VAL A 151 2.59 5.19 -13.24
CA VAL A 151 3.87 5.50 -12.58
C VAL A 151 3.65 5.82 -11.11
N ILE A 152 4.43 5.23 -10.24
CA ILE A 152 4.47 5.56 -8.81
C ILE A 152 5.08 6.95 -8.65
N LEU A 153 4.32 7.88 -8.09
CA LEU A 153 4.74 9.26 -7.82
C LEU A 153 5.40 9.39 -6.44
N HIS A 154 4.90 8.62 -5.48
CA HIS A 154 5.32 8.66 -4.08
C HIS A 154 5.13 7.30 -3.43
N ALA A 155 6.00 6.97 -2.50
CA ALA A 155 5.89 5.80 -1.64
C ALA A 155 6.27 6.19 -0.22
N TYR A 156 5.44 5.83 0.75
CA TYR A 156 5.66 6.06 2.17
C TYR A 156 5.45 4.78 2.94
N SER A 157 6.49 4.28 3.61
CA SER A 157 6.46 3.02 4.35
C SER A 157 6.93 3.25 5.78
N LYS A 158 5.97 3.20 6.71
CA LYS A 158 6.18 3.23 8.16
C LYS A 158 5.06 2.50 8.87
N MET A 159 5.38 1.82 9.97
CA MET A 159 4.37 1.13 10.77
C MET A 159 3.46 2.08 11.56
N ASP A 160 3.90 3.32 11.84
CA ASP A 160 3.06 4.37 12.41
C ASP A 160 2.05 4.87 11.37
N PRO A 161 0.73 4.81 11.64
CA PRO A 161 -0.30 5.20 10.67
C PRO A 161 -0.48 6.72 10.50
N SER A 162 0.09 7.54 11.37
CA SER A 162 -0.29 8.95 11.55
C SER A 162 -0.04 9.81 10.30
N ASP A 163 1.03 9.58 9.57
CA ASP A 163 1.47 10.46 8.48
C ASP A 163 1.05 9.98 7.08
N HIS A 164 0.52 8.75 6.93
CA HIS A 164 0.20 8.17 5.60
C HIS A 164 -0.76 9.04 4.78
N VAL A 165 -1.78 9.61 5.43
CA VAL A 165 -2.74 10.51 4.75
C VAL A 165 -2.08 11.81 4.35
N THR A 166 -1.29 12.44 5.22
CA THR A 166 -0.62 13.72 4.97
C THR A 166 0.36 13.60 3.82
N GLU A 167 1.21 12.56 3.83
CA GLU A 167 2.20 12.27 2.80
C GLU A 167 1.56 12.01 1.43
N THR A 168 0.53 11.17 1.39
CA THR A 168 -0.15 10.86 0.13
C THR A 168 -0.96 12.04 -0.41
N LEU A 169 -1.64 12.81 0.44
CA LEU A 169 -2.39 13.98 0.01
C LEU A 169 -1.47 15.10 -0.51
N ALA A 170 -0.31 15.30 0.12
CA ALA A 170 0.71 16.25 -0.36
C ALA A 170 1.24 15.84 -1.75
N ALA A 171 1.54 14.56 -1.95
CA ALA A 171 2.01 14.05 -3.23
C ALA A 171 0.96 14.19 -4.35
N VAL A 172 -0.32 13.91 -4.05
CA VAL A 172 -1.44 14.10 -4.99
C VAL A 172 -1.58 15.58 -5.39
N LYS A 173 -1.55 16.49 -4.42
CA LYS A 173 -1.63 17.95 -4.68
C LYS A 173 -0.46 18.39 -5.54
N ALA A 174 0.77 18.00 -5.22
CA ALA A 174 1.96 18.32 -5.99
C ALA A 174 1.89 17.81 -7.43
N TYR A 175 1.31 16.65 -7.66
CA TYR A 175 1.08 16.13 -9.01
C TYR A 175 0.06 16.96 -9.79
N ASN A 176 -1.07 17.33 -9.16
CA ASN A 176 -2.14 18.07 -9.83
C ASN A 176 -1.77 19.52 -10.14
N THR A 177 -0.88 20.14 -9.36
CA THR A 177 -0.39 21.52 -9.63
C THR A 177 0.63 21.59 -10.78
N ARG A 178 1.18 20.47 -11.24
CA ARG A 178 2.13 20.40 -12.37
C ARG A 178 1.46 20.16 -13.73
N LYS A 179 0.15 20.00 -13.74
CA LYS A 179 -0.66 19.85 -14.96
C LYS A 179 -1.18 21.19 -15.43
#